data_417f1538167890259fe1d2ecf16df3dd
#
_entry.id   417f1538167890259fe1d2ecf16df3dd
#
_cell.length_a   1.000
_cell.length_b   1.000
_cell.length_c   1.000
_cell.angle_alpha   90.00
_cell.angle_beta   90.00
_cell.angle_gamma   90.00
#
_symmetry.space_group_name_H-M   'P 1'
#
loop_
_entity.id
_entity.type
_entity.pdbx_description
1 polymer ?
#
loop_
_entity_poly.entity_id
_entity_poly.type
_entity_poly.pdbx_seq_one_letter_code
_entity_poly.pdbx_strand_id
1 'polypeptide(L)'
;MSQTPTHALPSYLNADDLGPWGNYLQQVDRVTPYLGTLSRWVETLKRPKRALIVDVPIELDNGTIAHFEGYRVQHNVSRGPGKGGVRFHQDVTLSEVMALAAWMSVKNAAVNLPYGGAKGGIRVDPRNLSQSE
;
A
#
# COMPACT_ATOMS: atom_id res chain seq x y z
N MET A 1 -30.15 6.24 17.55
CA MET A 1 -28.92 6.98 17.87
C MET A 1 -28.13 7.11 16.61
N SER A 2 -28.04 8.31 16.03
CA SER A 2 -27.23 8.58 14.83
C SER A 2 -25.76 8.53 15.26
N GLN A 3 -25.02 7.50 14.84
CA GLN A 3 -23.57 7.50 14.98
C GLN A 3 -23.00 8.52 14.00
N THR A 4 -22.44 9.58 14.52
CA THR A 4 -21.64 10.52 13.72
C THR A 4 -20.50 9.71 13.10
N PRO A 5 -20.29 9.74 11.77
CA PRO A 5 -19.18 9.04 11.17
C PRO A 5 -17.88 9.57 11.79
N THR A 6 -17.16 8.72 12.50
CA THR A 6 -15.83 9.09 13.01
C THR A 6 -14.87 9.07 11.83
N HIS A 7 -14.26 10.22 11.54
CA HIS A 7 -13.14 10.32 10.58
C HIS A 7 -11.83 9.76 11.16
N ALA A 8 -11.90 8.94 12.21
CA ALA A 8 -10.74 8.28 12.76
C ALA A 8 -10.06 7.39 11.71
N LEU A 9 -8.74 7.40 11.69
CA LEU A 9 -7.96 6.47 10.88
C LEU A 9 -8.33 5.03 11.27
N PRO A 10 -8.35 4.10 10.30
CA PRO A 10 -8.50 2.68 10.62
C PRO A 10 -7.49 2.23 11.66
N SER A 11 -7.87 1.31 12.55
CA SER A 11 -7.05 0.87 13.68
C SER A 11 -5.69 0.25 13.28
N TYR A 12 -5.57 -0.26 12.06
CA TYR A 12 -4.32 -0.80 11.51
C TYR A 12 -3.35 0.30 11.02
N LEU A 13 -3.80 1.55 10.97
CA LEU A 13 -2.98 2.73 10.70
C LEU A 13 -2.63 3.38 12.03
N ASN A 14 -1.75 2.75 12.80
CA ASN A 14 -1.38 3.27 14.10
C ASN A 14 -0.71 4.65 13.97
N ALA A 15 -1.17 5.63 14.75
CA ALA A 15 -0.78 7.03 14.61
C ALA A 15 0.68 7.31 15.04
N ASP A 16 1.27 6.45 15.86
CA ASP A 16 2.54 6.73 16.51
C ASP A 16 3.77 6.43 15.63
N ASP A 17 3.63 5.55 14.63
CA ASP A 17 4.69 5.29 13.64
C ASP A 17 4.08 4.85 12.32
N LEU A 18 3.68 5.81 11.52
CA LEU A 18 3.12 5.53 10.20
C LEU A 18 4.19 5.30 9.12
N GLY A 19 5.48 5.53 9.42
CA GLY A 19 6.58 5.34 8.49
C GLY A 19 6.34 5.98 7.12
N PRO A 20 6.61 5.26 6.01
CA PRO A 20 6.38 5.79 4.66
C PRO A 20 4.93 6.20 4.38
N TRP A 21 3.95 5.56 5.00
CA TRP A 21 2.54 5.96 4.90
C TRP A 21 2.31 7.33 5.52
N GLY A 22 2.95 7.63 6.66
CA GLY A 22 2.89 8.96 7.28
C GLY A 22 3.42 10.05 6.36
N ASN A 23 4.51 9.79 5.64
CA ASN A 23 5.05 10.72 4.64
C ASN A 23 4.04 10.99 3.52
N TYR A 24 3.36 9.95 3.03
CA TYR A 24 2.31 10.13 2.03
C TYR A 24 1.15 10.97 2.56
N LEU A 25 0.67 10.71 3.79
CA LEU A 25 -0.40 11.50 4.40
C LEU A 25 -0.03 12.99 4.50
N GLN A 26 1.21 13.31 4.91
CA GLN A 26 1.69 14.69 4.94
C GLN A 26 1.73 15.34 3.54
N GLN A 27 2.07 14.59 2.50
CA GLN A 27 2.03 15.08 1.12
C GLN A 27 0.60 15.42 0.70
N VAL A 28 -0.37 14.57 1.04
CA VAL A 28 -1.79 14.82 0.78
C VAL A 28 -2.25 16.08 1.51
N ASP A 29 -1.88 16.26 2.78
CA ASP A 29 -2.23 17.46 3.54
C ASP A 29 -1.68 18.73 2.92
N ARG A 30 -0.45 18.71 2.42
CA ARG A 30 0.17 19.86 1.76
C ARG A 30 -0.53 20.28 0.47
N VAL A 31 -1.11 19.34 -0.29
CA VAL A 31 -1.81 19.67 -1.53
C VAL A 31 -3.28 20.01 -1.33
N THR A 32 -3.86 19.65 -0.19
CA THR A 32 -5.27 19.87 0.13
C THR A 32 -5.75 21.30 -0.11
N PRO A 33 -5.01 22.37 0.28
CA PRO A 33 -5.45 23.75 0.04
C PRO A 33 -5.59 24.12 -1.44
N TYR A 34 -4.94 23.38 -2.33
CA TYR A 34 -4.96 23.65 -3.79
C TYR A 34 -6.05 22.89 -4.53
N LEU A 35 -6.78 21.98 -3.85
CA LEU A 35 -7.76 21.11 -4.48
C LEU A 35 -9.15 21.76 -4.68
N GLY A 36 -9.40 22.92 -4.05
CA GLY A 36 -10.69 23.61 -4.16
C GLY A 36 -11.86 22.70 -3.79
N THR A 37 -12.85 22.58 -4.67
CA THR A 37 -14.03 21.73 -4.45
C THR A 37 -13.71 20.22 -4.37
N LEU A 38 -12.55 19.81 -4.85
CA LEU A 38 -12.10 18.42 -4.78
C LEU A 38 -11.58 18.04 -3.39
N SER A 39 -11.36 19.00 -2.49
CA SER A 39 -10.89 18.76 -1.12
C SER A 39 -11.79 17.78 -0.33
N ARG A 40 -13.07 17.69 -0.69
CA ARG A 40 -14.01 16.70 -0.12
C ARG A 40 -13.58 15.23 -0.31
N TRP A 41 -12.70 14.95 -1.26
CA TRP A 41 -12.19 13.61 -1.57
C TRP A 41 -10.85 13.28 -0.88
N VAL A 42 -10.27 14.23 -0.16
CA VAL A 42 -8.96 14.05 0.51
C VAL A 42 -8.94 12.85 1.43
N GLU A 43 -10.01 12.66 2.21
CA GLU A 43 -10.11 11.52 3.11
C GLU A 43 -10.13 10.17 2.38
N THR A 44 -10.64 10.12 1.16
CA THR A 44 -10.56 8.93 0.31
C THR A 44 -9.13 8.64 -0.14
N LEU A 45 -8.34 9.68 -0.43
CA LEU A 45 -6.92 9.53 -0.77
C LEU A 45 -6.07 9.06 0.41
N LYS A 46 -6.50 9.34 1.63
CA LYS A 46 -5.80 8.92 2.86
C LYS A 46 -6.14 7.50 3.31
N ARG A 47 -6.95 6.77 2.57
CA ARG A 47 -7.40 5.42 2.93
C ARG A 47 -7.20 4.46 1.78
N PRO A 48 -6.38 3.40 1.93
CA PRO A 48 -6.32 2.33 0.94
C PRO A 48 -7.68 1.66 0.80
N LYS A 49 -8.05 1.30 -0.40
CA LYS A 49 -9.31 0.60 -0.66
C LYS A 49 -9.32 -0.79 -0.04
N ARG A 50 -8.20 -1.50 -0.13
CA ARG A 50 -8.03 -2.82 0.50
C ARG A 50 -6.56 -3.18 0.65
N ALA A 51 -6.26 -4.01 1.63
CA ALA A 51 -4.98 -4.67 1.80
C ALA A 51 -5.23 -6.16 2.02
N LEU A 52 -4.44 -6.98 1.36
CA LEU A 52 -4.38 -8.42 1.55
C LEU A 52 -3.02 -8.74 2.18
N ILE A 53 -3.03 -9.48 3.27
CA ILE A 53 -1.85 -10.03 3.93
C ILE A 53 -1.93 -11.54 3.77
N VAL A 54 -0.87 -12.15 3.28
CA VAL A 54 -0.84 -13.57 2.95
C VAL A 54 0.42 -14.21 3.51
N ASP A 55 0.32 -15.49 3.81
CA ASP A 55 1.45 -16.39 4.01
C ASP A 55 1.86 -16.96 2.64
N VAL A 56 3.16 -16.94 2.35
CA VAL A 56 3.75 -17.49 1.13
C VAL A 56 4.68 -18.63 1.53
N PRO A 57 4.19 -19.88 1.55
CA PRO A 57 5.05 -21.03 1.83
C PRO A 57 5.83 -21.42 0.56
N ILE A 58 7.13 -21.70 0.72
CA ILE A 58 7.96 -22.32 -0.31
C ILE A 58 8.77 -23.47 0.24
N GLU A 59 9.03 -24.48 -0.57
CA GLU A 59 9.98 -25.55 -0.26
C GLU A 59 11.39 -25.08 -0.61
N LEU A 60 12.28 -25.12 0.39
CA LEU A 60 13.69 -24.79 0.21
C LEU A 60 14.45 -25.98 -0.39
N ASP A 61 15.62 -25.75 -0.95
CA ASP A 61 16.48 -26.77 -1.55
C ASP A 61 16.85 -27.92 -0.58
N ASN A 62 16.79 -27.65 0.71
CA ASN A 62 17.01 -28.67 1.77
C ASN A 62 15.75 -29.47 2.14
N GLY A 63 14.63 -29.25 1.45
CA GLY A 63 13.35 -29.92 1.67
C GLY A 63 12.52 -29.38 2.87
N THR A 64 12.95 -28.31 3.52
CA THR A 64 12.16 -27.67 4.58
C THR A 64 11.21 -26.64 3.97
N ILE A 65 10.08 -26.38 4.64
CA ILE A 65 9.13 -25.35 4.23
C ILE A 65 9.45 -24.06 4.97
N ALA A 66 9.72 -23.02 4.22
CA ALA A 66 9.84 -21.64 4.72
C ALA A 66 8.54 -20.87 4.47
N HIS A 67 8.24 -19.92 5.35
CA HIS A 67 7.07 -19.07 5.28
C HIS A 67 7.49 -17.61 5.18
N PHE A 68 6.94 -16.89 4.20
CA PHE A 68 7.19 -15.47 4.01
C PHE A 68 5.89 -14.68 4.05
N GLU A 69 5.95 -13.52 4.70
CA GLU A 69 4.80 -12.63 4.76
C GLU A 69 4.71 -11.81 3.46
N GLY A 70 3.54 -11.85 2.84
CA GLY A 70 3.24 -11.13 1.60
C GLY A 70 2.14 -10.10 1.77
N TYR A 71 2.22 -9.01 1.00
CA TYR A 71 1.25 -7.93 0.98
C TYR A 71 0.79 -7.62 -0.45
N ARG A 72 -0.48 -7.34 -0.62
CA ARG A 72 -1.01 -6.69 -1.81
C ARG A 72 -1.96 -5.57 -1.40
N VAL A 73 -1.59 -4.33 -1.67
CA VAL A 73 -2.41 -3.16 -1.38
C VAL A 73 -2.97 -2.59 -2.68
N GLN A 74 -4.28 -2.36 -2.71
CA GLN A 74 -4.97 -1.54 -3.70
C GLN A 74 -5.36 -0.23 -3.05
N HIS A 75 -4.69 0.86 -3.44
CA HIS A 75 -4.94 2.17 -2.85
C HIS A 75 -6.21 2.79 -3.41
N ASN A 76 -6.29 2.95 -4.72
CA ASN A 76 -7.45 3.54 -5.38
C ASN A 76 -7.64 2.89 -6.76
N VAL A 77 -8.86 2.50 -7.09
CA VAL A 77 -9.21 1.83 -8.34
C VAL A 77 -10.25 2.61 -9.17
N SER A 78 -10.47 3.89 -8.84
CA SER A 78 -11.45 4.73 -9.53
C SER A 78 -11.11 4.94 -11.01
N ARG A 79 -9.84 4.91 -11.38
CA ARG A 79 -9.36 5.06 -12.75
C ARG A 79 -9.24 3.73 -13.51
N GLY A 80 -9.42 2.61 -12.86
CA GLY A 80 -9.29 1.28 -13.44
C GLY A 80 -8.59 0.28 -12.51
N PRO A 81 -8.24 -0.91 -13.00
CA PRO A 81 -7.56 -1.93 -12.23
C PRO A 81 -6.28 -1.40 -11.56
N GLY A 82 -6.00 -1.87 -10.36
CA GLY A 82 -4.81 -1.47 -9.61
C GLY A 82 -3.52 -1.96 -10.29
N LYS A 83 -2.66 -1.02 -10.70
CA LYS A 83 -1.35 -1.27 -11.32
C LYS A 83 -0.24 -0.87 -10.35
N GLY A 84 0.75 -1.76 -10.21
CA GLY A 84 1.97 -1.56 -9.44
C GLY A 84 2.79 -2.84 -9.39
N GLY A 85 4.08 -2.70 -9.08
CA GLY A 85 5.03 -3.80 -8.99
C GLY A 85 4.92 -4.59 -7.68
N VAL A 86 5.87 -5.53 -7.50
CA VAL A 86 6.11 -6.26 -6.25
C VAL A 86 7.54 -5.96 -5.79
N ARG A 87 7.71 -5.68 -4.49
CA ARG A 87 9.02 -5.47 -3.86
C ARG A 87 9.39 -6.71 -3.03
N PHE A 88 10.59 -7.21 -3.23
CA PHE A 88 11.19 -8.29 -2.44
C PHE A 88 12.31 -7.70 -1.58
N HIS A 89 12.10 -7.62 -0.28
CA HIS A 89 13.08 -7.11 0.67
C HIS A 89 12.75 -7.54 2.10
N GLN A 90 13.78 -7.80 2.92
CA GLN A 90 13.58 -8.26 4.30
C GLN A 90 12.88 -7.25 5.21
N ASP A 91 12.95 -5.95 4.89
CA ASP A 91 12.36 -4.88 5.69
C ASP A 91 11.01 -4.38 5.14
N VAL A 92 10.41 -5.08 4.18
CA VAL A 92 9.09 -4.72 3.67
C VAL A 92 8.07 -4.71 4.80
N THR A 93 7.28 -3.64 4.87
CA THR A 93 6.19 -3.46 5.83
C THR A 93 4.89 -3.12 5.12
N LEU A 94 3.76 -3.33 5.79
CA LEU A 94 2.46 -2.91 5.27
C LEU A 94 2.42 -1.40 5.00
N SER A 95 2.97 -0.59 5.90
CA SER A 95 3.06 0.87 5.76
C SER A 95 3.80 1.28 4.48
N GLU A 96 4.93 0.64 4.18
CA GLU A 96 5.68 0.88 2.95
C GLU A 96 4.86 0.51 1.71
N VAL A 97 4.25 -0.67 1.70
CA VAL A 97 3.47 -1.14 0.56
C VAL A 97 2.23 -0.26 0.33
N MET A 98 1.60 0.23 1.39
CA MET A 98 0.50 1.20 1.32
C MET A 98 0.93 2.52 0.67
N ALA A 99 2.05 3.08 1.11
CA ALA A 99 2.59 4.31 0.54
C ALA A 99 2.94 4.14 -0.95
N LEU A 100 3.61 3.06 -1.29
CA LEU A 100 3.96 2.75 -2.68
C LEU A 100 2.72 2.55 -3.57
N ALA A 101 1.67 1.92 -3.04
CA ALA A 101 0.39 1.78 -3.76
C ALA A 101 -0.28 3.14 -4.00
N ALA A 102 -0.24 4.05 -3.02
CA ALA A 102 -0.79 5.39 -3.14
C ALA A 102 -0.02 6.23 -4.16
N TRP A 103 1.31 6.18 -4.13
CA TRP A 103 2.14 6.84 -5.15
C TRP A 103 1.90 6.28 -6.55
N MET A 104 1.58 4.99 -6.68
CA MET A 104 1.16 4.43 -7.97
C MET A 104 -0.16 5.01 -8.46
N SER A 105 -1.14 5.27 -7.56
CA SER A 105 -2.38 5.98 -7.93
C SER A 105 -2.07 7.35 -8.53
N VAL A 106 -1.20 8.12 -7.88
CA VAL A 106 -0.81 9.46 -8.35
C VAL A 106 -0.02 9.38 -9.66
N LYS A 107 0.97 8.49 -9.74
CA LYS A 107 1.81 8.33 -10.95
C LYS A 107 0.99 7.94 -12.17
N ASN A 108 0.10 6.95 -12.03
CA ASN A 108 -0.76 6.51 -13.14
C ASN A 108 -1.71 7.62 -13.60
N ALA A 109 -2.25 8.39 -12.66
CA ALA A 109 -3.10 9.54 -12.98
C ALA A 109 -2.32 10.67 -13.68
N ALA A 110 -1.11 10.97 -13.21
CA ALA A 110 -0.28 12.04 -13.76
C ALA A 110 0.08 11.83 -15.24
N VAL A 111 0.27 10.58 -15.66
CA VAL A 111 0.54 10.21 -17.06
C VAL A 111 -0.69 9.71 -17.80
N ASN A 112 -1.88 9.92 -17.22
CA ASN A 112 -3.18 9.59 -17.80
C ASN A 112 -3.34 8.12 -18.22
N LEU A 113 -2.78 7.19 -17.44
CA LEU A 113 -3.04 5.77 -17.64
C LEU A 113 -4.43 5.38 -17.10
N PRO A 114 -5.14 4.44 -17.76
CA PRO A 114 -6.45 3.97 -17.34
C PRO A 114 -6.35 2.94 -16.21
N TYR A 115 -5.53 3.20 -15.20
CA TYR A 115 -5.25 2.31 -14.09
C TYR A 115 -5.30 3.05 -12.75
N GLY A 116 -5.79 2.34 -11.73
CA GLY A 116 -5.62 2.71 -10.33
C GLY A 116 -4.21 2.39 -9.81
N GLY A 117 -3.99 2.61 -8.52
CA GLY A 117 -2.72 2.33 -7.86
C GLY A 117 -2.79 1.10 -6.97
N ALA A 118 -1.81 0.21 -7.15
CA ALA A 118 -1.59 -0.94 -6.29
C ALA A 118 -0.10 -1.21 -6.11
N LYS A 119 0.24 -2.00 -5.10
CA LYS A 119 1.60 -2.46 -4.84
C LYS A 119 1.57 -3.80 -4.14
N GLY A 120 2.54 -4.66 -4.45
CA GLY A 120 2.85 -5.86 -3.72
C GLY A 120 4.17 -5.74 -2.96
N GLY A 121 4.35 -6.58 -1.96
CA GLY A 121 5.61 -6.73 -1.24
C GLY A 121 5.70 -8.13 -0.63
N ILE A 122 6.88 -8.71 -0.67
CA ILE A 122 7.20 -9.96 0.03
C ILE A 122 8.36 -9.66 0.98
N ARG A 123 8.16 -10.00 2.25
CA ARG A 123 9.18 -9.81 3.28
C ARG A 123 10.16 -10.99 3.25
N VAL A 124 11.19 -10.83 2.44
CA VAL A 124 12.21 -11.87 2.20
C VAL A 124 13.54 -11.21 1.83
N ASP A 125 14.65 -11.83 2.23
CA ASP A 125 15.96 -11.47 1.68
C ASP A 125 16.29 -12.40 0.51
N PRO A 126 16.10 -11.98 -0.75
CA PRO A 126 16.30 -12.83 -1.92
C PRO A 126 17.76 -13.25 -2.13
N ARG A 127 18.72 -12.61 -1.44
CA ARG A 127 20.14 -12.96 -1.52
C ARG A 127 20.46 -14.28 -0.79
N ASN A 128 19.56 -14.68 0.12
CA ASN A 128 19.70 -15.92 0.91
C ASN A 128 18.95 -17.11 0.28
N LEU A 129 18.35 -16.90 -0.88
CA LEU A 129 17.61 -17.93 -1.62
C LEU A 129 18.38 -18.33 -2.88
N SER A 130 18.22 -19.58 -3.29
CA SER A 130 18.74 -20.04 -4.58
C SER A 130 17.88 -19.51 -5.73
N GLN A 131 18.31 -19.75 -6.98
CA GLN A 131 17.55 -19.34 -8.15
C GLN A 131 16.21 -20.09 -8.28
N SER A 132 16.14 -21.32 -7.77
CA SER A 132 14.92 -22.14 -7.80
C SER A 132 13.94 -21.78 -6.69
N GLU A 133 14.43 -21.33 -5.54
CA GLU A 133 13.66 -20.85 -4.41
C GLU A 133 13.05 -19.47 -4.69
#